data_80c9793b32013ce6973fd066ecbc1cea
#
_entry.id   80c9793b32013ce6973fd066ecbc1cea
#
_cell.length_a   1.000
_cell.length_b   1.000
_cell.length_c   1.000
_cell.angle_alpha   90.00
_cell.angle_beta   90.00
_cell.angle_gamma   90.00
#
_symmetry.space_group_name_H-M   'P 1'
#
loop_
_entity.id
_entity.type
_entity.pdbx_description
1 polymer ?
#
loop_
_entity_poly.entity_id
_entity_poly.type
_entity_poly.pdbx_seq_one_letter_code
_entity_poly.pdbx_strand_id
1 'polypeptide(L)'
;MQIRKIAPASVCARIALVLALLSLIFAAEPTNLAAQSLKPMVFAVSATDVSASPIFVAEHLGLFKEEGIDAKIVVIRSDIVMKGLVTGDVDFASSVSSVVKAAAIGAPVRTLINFFNGSFFYLVTKPDVSNISQLKGKTVAISRYGSATDFDARAAFRHFNLDPGKDVQILAIGGGPTRIAALVSGRVDSAILNNIEKIPAEKAGMKSLLFTGQYLRQPVGGLGAGVQRTAEKREEIRRSLRAMYRALTIMKADRNRIKPVFEKRLDVRAENFDAIYDDAMRVFLPSGEIDLADLAAPYEDARSQAPTAPPVPLASVVDYSILQEVRKTVR
;
A
#
# COMPACT_ATOMS: atom_id res chain seq x y z
N MET A 1 -31.69 -50.10 -74.56
CA MET A 1 -30.78 -49.81 -73.45
C MET A 1 -30.30 -48.30 -73.56
N GLN A 2 -30.99 -47.38 -72.91
CA GLN A 2 -30.73 -45.94 -73.04
C GLN A 2 -29.79 -45.50 -71.94
N ILE A 3 -28.61 -45.03 -72.29
CA ILE A 3 -27.64 -44.46 -71.40
C ILE A 3 -28.01 -42.99 -71.22
N ARG A 4 -28.49 -42.60 -70.05
CA ARG A 4 -28.69 -41.16 -69.67
C ARG A 4 -27.34 -40.46 -69.46
N LYS A 5 -27.04 -39.53 -70.32
CA LYS A 5 -25.91 -38.59 -70.16
C LYS A 5 -26.22 -37.65 -68.99
N ILE A 6 -25.45 -37.72 -67.94
CA ILE A 6 -25.50 -36.77 -66.82
C ILE A 6 -24.77 -35.49 -67.23
N ALA A 7 -25.48 -34.40 -67.22
CA ALA A 7 -24.98 -33.07 -67.70
C ALA A 7 -23.86 -32.58 -66.78
N PRO A 8 -22.78 -31.90 -67.30
CA PRO A 8 -21.61 -31.47 -66.56
C PRO A 8 -21.84 -30.17 -65.72
N ALA A 9 -23.05 -29.62 -65.71
CA ALA A 9 -23.37 -28.39 -65.02
C ALA A 9 -23.36 -28.49 -63.47
N SER A 10 -23.49 -29.69 -62.89
CA SER A 10 -23.55 -29.87 -61.42
C SER A 10 -22.18 -29.89 -60.76
N VAL A 11 -21.11 -30.19 -61.49
CA VAL A 11 -19.74 -30.23 -60.92
C VAL A 11 -19.14 -28.83 -60.81
N CYS A 12 -19.33 -28.00 -61.83
CA CYS A 12 -18.86 -26.59 -61.80
C CYS A 12 -19.55 -25.77 -60.72
N ALA A 13 -20.86 -25.97 -60.46
CA ALA A 13 -21.59 -25.28 -59.39
C ALA A 13 -21.11 -25.68 -58.00
N ARG A 14 -20.72 -26.93 -57.79
CA ARG A 14 -20.16 -27.41 -56.52
C ARG A 14 -18.75 -26.89 -56.27
N ILE A 15 -17.92 -26.80 -57.30
CA ILE A 15 -16.56 -26.23 -57.18
C ILE A 15 -16.64 -24.71 -56.91
N ALA A 16 -17.55 -23.98 -57.52
CA ALA A 16 -17.77 -22.55 -57.28
C ALA A 16 -18.26 -22.29 -55.84
N LEU A 17 -19.12 -23.15 -55.27
CA LEU A 17 -19.60 -23.04 -53.89
C LEU A 17 -18.49 -23.34 -52.87
N VAL A 18 -17.62 -24.31 -53.13
CA VAL A 18 -16.48 -24.63 -52.26
C VAL A 18 -15.42 -23.54 -52.30
N LEU A 19 -15.17 -22.93 -53.46
CA LEU A 19 -14.26 -21.78 -53.58
C LEU A 19 -14.82 -20.48 -52.91
N ALA A 20 -16.13 -20.28 -52.96
CA ALA A 20 -16.80 -19.20 -52.26
C ALA A 20 -16.78 -19.37 -50.72
N LEU A 21 -16.93 -20.63 -50.25
CA LEU A 21 -16.79 -20.94 -48.80
C LEU A 21 -15.33 -20.81 -48.31
N LEU A 22 -14.35 -21.19 -49.11
CA LEU A 22 -12.93 -21.01 -48.81
C LEU A 22 -12.51 -19.53 -48.79
N SER A 23 -13.09 -18.68 -49.65
CA SER A 23 -12.82 -17.23 -49.63
C SER A 23 -13.45 -16.53 -48.44
N LEU A 24 -14.56 -17.04 -47.87
CA LEU A 24 -15.11 -16.49 -46.60
C LEU A 24 -14.28 -16.84 -45.38
N ILE A 25 -13.56 -17.98 -45.39
CA ILE A 25 -12.67 -18.36 -44.29
C ILE A 25 -11.37 -17.53 -44.30
N PHE A 26 -10.94 -17.03 -45.45
CA PHE A 26 -9.74 -16.19 -45.61
C PHE A 26 -10.00 -14.71 -45.38
N ALA A 27 -11.25 -14.27 -45.29
CA ALA A 27 -11.63 -12.88 -44.99
C ALA A 27 -11.83 -12.60 -43.49
N ALA A 28 -11.60 -13.61 -42.61
CA ALA A 28 -11.40 -13.33 -41.21
C ALA A 28 -10.01 -12.71 -41.06
N GLU A 29 -9.92 -11.38 -41.18
CA GLU A 29 -8.73 -10.66 -40.74
C GLU A 29 -8.38 -11.18 -39.34
N PRO A 30 -7.12 -11.61 -39.08
CA PRO A 30 -6.72 -11.85 -37.72
C PRO A 30 -6.95 -10.52 -37.02
N THR A 31 -7.95 -10.45 -36.14
CA THR A 31 -8.01 -9.39 -35.18
C THR A 31 -6.67 -9.44 -34.47
N ASN A 32 -5.79 -8.59 -34.94
CA ASN A 32 -4.49 -8.35 -34.33
C ASN A 32 -4.81 -7.84 -32.94
N LEU A 33 -5.04 -8.77 -31.99
CA LEU A 33 -4.93 -8.47 -30.58
C LEU A 33 -3.46 -8.12 -30.40
N ALA A 34 -3.10 -6.92 -30.86
CA ALA A 34 -1.81 -6.34 -30.59
C ALA A 34 -1.66 -6.47 -29.07
N ALA A 35 -0.81 -7.37 -28.64
CA ALA A 35 -0.50 -7.53 -27.22
C ALA A 35 -0.10 -6.14 -26.76
N GLN A 36 -1.04 -5.43 -26.13
CA GLN A 36 -0.87 -4.05 -25.73
C GLN A 36 0.36 -4.03 -24.83
N SER A 37 1.47 -3.49 -25.32
CA SER A 37 2.72 -3.48 -24.59
C SER A 37 2.47 -2.85 -23.23
N LEU A 38 2.68 -3.61 -22.17
CA LEU A 38 2.48 -3.14 -20.81
C LEU A 38 3.33 -1.88 -20.58
N LYS A 39 2.77 -0.87 -19.94
CA LYS A 39 3.47 0.36 -19.61
C LYS A 39 4.21 0.19 -18.28
N PRO A 40 5.54 0.34 -18.23
CA PRO A 40 6.27 0.21 -16.99
C PRO A 40 5.94 1.36 -16.04
N MET A 41 5.64 1.00 -14.78
CA MET A 41 5.41 1.93 -13.68
C MET A 41 6.15 1.44 -12.43
N VAL A 42 6.93 2.32 -11.80
CA VAL A 42 7.77 2.00 -10.65
C VAL A 42 7.04 2.34 -9.34
N PHE A 43 6.79 1.31 -8.53
CA PHE A 43 6.18 1.41 -7.22
C PHE A 43 7.25 1.20 -6.14
N ALA A 44 7.66 2.25 -5.48
CA ALA A 44 8.59 2.16 -4.37
C ALA A 44 7.84 1.90 -3.07
N VAL A 45 8.07 0.74 -2.47
CA VAL A 45 7.56 0.38 -1.15
C VAL A 45 8.66 0.56 -0.10
N SER A 46 8.33 1.12 1.07
CA SER A 46 9.32 1.39 2.12
C SER A 46 9.64 0.17 2.97
N ALA A 47 8.74 -0.81 3.01
CA ALA A 47 8.88 -2.08 3.70
C ALA A 47 7.95 -3.14 3.08
N THR A 48 8.28 -4.41 3.31
CA THR A 48 7.40 -5.55 2.97
C THR A 48 6.58 -5.89 4.19
N ASP A 49 5.53 -5.12 4.43
CA ASP A 49 4.62 -5.26 5.57
C ASP A 49 3.15 -5.01 5.16
N VAL A 50 2.25 -5.06 6.14
CA VAL A 50 0.81 -4.89 5.93
C VAL A 50 0.46 -3.57 5.26
N SER A 51 1.23 -2.50 5.48
CA SER A 51 0.98 -1.18 4.88
C SER A 51 1.05 -1.18 3.35
N ALA A 52 1.84 -2.08 2.76
CA ALA A 52 1.99 -2.27 1.33
C ALA A 52 1.13 -3.42 0.76
N SER A 53 0.38 -4.14 1.60
CA SER A 53 -0.39 -5.32 1.19
C SER A 53 -1.32 -5.09 0.00
N PRO A 54 -2.03 -3.95 -0.16
CA PRO A 54 -2.86 -3.72 -1.34
C PRO A 54 -2.08 -3.73 -2.66
N ILE A 55 -0.83 -3.26 -2.66
CA ILE A 55 0.05 -3.27 -3.84
C ILE A 55 0.38 -4.72 -4.22
N PHE A 56 0.74 -5.53 -3.22
CA PHE A 56 1.05 -6.95 -3.44
C PHE A 56 -0.18 -7.76 -3.83
N VAL A 57 -1.37 -7.41 -3.34
CA VAL A 57 -2.65 -7.99 -3.76
C VAL A 57 -2.91 -7.66 -5.23
N ALA A 58 -2.75 -6.40 -5.65
CA ALA A 58 -2.92 -6.00 -7.05
C ALA A 58 -1.95 -6.73 -7.98
N GLU A 59 -0.68 -6.88 -7.56
CA GLU A 59 0.34 -7.62 -8.31
C GLU A 59 -0.02 -9.12 -8.42
N HIS A 60 -0.28 -9.77 -7.29
CA HIS A 60 -0.55 -11.21 -7.21
C HIS A 60 -1.78 -11.62 -8.02
N LEU A 61 -2.83 -10.82 -7.97
CA LEU A 61 -4.07 -11.06 -8.70
C LEU A 61 -4.01 -10.63 -10.17
N GLY A 62 -2.88 -10.08 -10.64
CA GLY A 62 -2.70 -9.64 -12.02
C GLY A 62 -3.44 -8.36 -12.38
N LEU A 63 -3.99 -7.62 -11.42
CA LEU A 63 -4.82 -6.44 -11.66
C LEU A 63 -4.08 -5.33 -12.42
N PHE A 64 -2.79 -5.16 -12.16
CA PHE A 64 -1.96 -4.22 -12.92
C PHE A 64 -1.85 -4.60 -14.40
N LYS A 65 -1.63 -5.90 -14.68
CA LYS A 65 -1.53 -6.40 -16.06
C LYS A 65 -2.84 -6.24 -16.82
N GLU A 66 -3.98 -6.50 -16.17
CA GLU A 66 -5.32 -6.28 -16.74
C GLU A 66 -5.53 -4.81 -17.12
N GLU A 67 -4.92 -3.88 -16.39
CA GLU A 67 -4.94 -2.45 -16.69
C GLU A 67 -3.81 -2.02 -17.66
N GLY A 68 -3.06 -2.96 -18.24
CA GLY A 68 -1.96 -2.67 -19.16
C GLY A 68 -0.73 -2.06 -18.49
N ILE A 69 -0.54 -2.28 -17.20
CA ILE A 69 0.59 -1.78 -16.41
C ILE A 69 1.56 -2.92 -16.08
N ASP A 70 2.85 -2.70 -16.36
CA ASP A 70 3.97 -3.50 -15.89
C ASP A 70 4.48 -2.90 -14.58
N ALA A 71 3.91 -3.33 -13.45
CA ALA A 71 4.27 -2.80 -12.14
C ALA A 71 5.64 -3.33 -11.70
N LYS A 72 6.62 -2.43 -11.57
CA LYS A 72 7.94 -2.68 -11.02
C LYS A 72 7.95 -2.31 -9.54
N ILE A 73 7.73 -3.30 -8.67
CA ILE A 73 7.70 -3.07 -7.23
C ILE A 73 9.13 -3.22 -6.69
N VAL A 74 9.63 -2.14 -6.08
CA VAL A 74 11.00 -2.06 -5.54
C VAL A 74 10.95 -1.63 -4.07
N VAL A 75 11.80 -2.23 -3.24
CA VAL A 75 11.92 -1.86 -1.83
C VAL A 75 12.99 -0.79 -1.68
N ILE A 76 12.60 0.43 -1.35
CA ILE A 76 13.50 1.59 -1.21
C ILE A 76 13.13 2.35 0.06
N ARG A 77 14.13 2.76 0.84
CA ARG A 77 13.91 3.58 2.05
C ARG A 77 13.21 4.90 1.70
N SER A 78 12.25 5.29 2.53
CA SER A 78 11.39 6.45 2.28
C SER A 78 12.13 7.80 2.11
N ASP A 79 13.29 7.97 2.75
CA ASP A 79 14.12 9.17 2.59
C ASP A 79 14.73 9.29 1.18
N ILE A 80 15.04 8.16 0.54
CA ILE A 80 15.55 8.11 -0.85
C ILE A 80 14.41 8.27 -1.85
N VAL A 81 13.27 7.64 -1.58
CA VAL A 81 12.10 7.63 -2.48
C VAL A 81 11.59 9.05 -2.78
N MET A 82 11.62 9.97 -1.82
CA MET A 82 11.13 11.34 -2.02
C MET A 82 11.89 12.08 -3.13
N LYS A 83 13.20 11.86 -3.25
CA LYS A 83 13.98 12.40 -4.37
C LYS A 83 13.51 11.82 -5.70
N GLY A 84 13.38 10.49 -5.77
CA GLY A 84 12.92 9.78 -6.98
C GLY A 84 11.50 10.19 -7.42
N LEU A 85 10.59 10.53 -6.50
CA LEU A 85 9.28 11.08 -6.84
C LEU A 85 9.37 12.46 -7.50
N VAL A 86 10.27 13.31 -7.01
CA VAL A 86 10.46 14.67 -7.55
C VAL A 86 11.15 14.63 -8.91
N THR A 87 12.15 13.74 -9.09
CA THR A 87 12.88 13.59 -10.36
C THR A 87 12.14 12.75 -11.40
N GLY A 88 11.11 11.99 -11.00
CA GLY A 88 10.34 11.11 -11.87
C GLY A 88 10.98 9.73 -12.10
N ASP A 89 12.04 9.36 -11.36
CA ASP A 89 12.65 8.03 -11.40
C ASP A 89 11.75 6.97 -10.75
N VAL A 90 10.86 7.41 -9.87
CA VAL A 90 9.82 6.61 -9.22
C VAL A 90 8.46 7.22 -9.56
N ASP A 91 7.50 6.39 -9.99
CA ASP A 91 6.16 6.84 -10.30
C ASP A 91 5.29 6.94 -9.03
N PHE A 92 5.47 5.99 -8.09
CA PHE A 92 4.69 5.95 -6.84
C PHE A 92 5.54 5.61 -5.63
N ALA A 93 5.26 6.27 -4.50
CA ALA A 93 5.78 5.94 -3.18
C ALA A 93 4.66 5.44 -2.27
N SER A 94 4.86 4.31 -1.57
CA SER A 94 3.88 3.76 -0.64
C SER A 94 3.85 4.47 0.72
N SER A 95 4.90 5.19 1.09
CA SER A 95 5.04 5.89 2.38
C SER A 95 4.29 7.23 2.37
N VAL A 96 2.96 7.19 2.42
CA VAL A 96 2.11 8.40 2.30
C VAL A 96 2.34 9.41 3.41
N SER A 97 2.67 8.99 4.63
CA SER A 97 3.04 9.94 5.70
C SER A 97 4.30 10.76 5.34
N SER A 98 5.29 10.15 4.67
CA SER A 98 6.46 10.86 4.16
C SER A 98 6.10 11.78 3.00
N VAL A 99 5.16 11.38 2.13
CA VAL A 99 4.65 12.23 1.03
C VAL A 99 3.93 13.45 1.59
N VAL A 100 3.05 13.27 2.59
CA VAL A 100 2.35 14.38 3.28
C VAL A 100 3.35 15.34 3.91
N LYS A 101 4.35 14.83 4.63
CA LYS A 101 5.39 15.65 5.24
C LYS A 101 6.20 16.46 4.20
N ALA A 102 6.60 15.81 3.11
CA ALA A 102 7.33 16.49 2.03
C ALA A 102 6.47 17.56 1.35
N ALA A 103 5.20 17.25 1.05
CA ALA A 103 4.25 18.19 0.47
C ALA A 103 3.99 19.39 1.39
N ALA A 104 3.86 19.16 2.71
CA ALA A 104 3.63 20.20 3.70
C ALA A 104 4.73 21.28 3.74
N ILE A 105 5.95 20.93 3.36
CA ILE A 105 7.08 21.86 3.27
C ILE A 105 7.41 22.31 1.85
N GLY A 106 6.50 22.08 0.89
CA GLY A 106 6.58 22.63 -0.47
C GLY A 106 7.11 21.69 -1.54
N ALA A 107 7.40 20.43 -1.24
CA ALA A 107 7.78 19.47 -2.29
C ALA A 107 6.60 19.24 -3.27
N PRO A 108 6.87 19.16 -4.60
CA PRO A 108 5.83 19.00 -5.61
C PRO A 108 5.36 17.53 -5.71
N VAL A 109 4.87 17.00 -4.60
CA VAL A 109 4.35 15.63 -4.48
C VAL A 109 2.95 15.66 -3.85
N ARG A 110 2.09 14.67 -4.18
CA ARG A 110 0.73 14.55 -3.64
C ARG A 110 0.41 13.11 -3.33
N THR A 111 -0.40 12.88 -2.29
CA THR A 111 -1.02 11.57 -2.04
C THR A 111 -2.23 11.41 -2.95
N LEU A 112 -2.32 10.29 -3.67
CA LEU A 112 -3.36 10.00 -4.65
C LEU A 112 -4.37 8.95 -4.18
N ILE A 113 -3.97 8.06 -3.27
CA ILE A 113 -4.81 7.04 -2.63
C ILE A 113 -4.19 6.64 -1.31
N ASN A 114 -5.03 6.42 -0.30
CA ASN A 114 -4.64 5.89 1.00
C ASN A 114 -5.23 4.49 1.20
N PHE A 115 -4.51 3.63 1.90
CA PHE A 115 -4.97 2.27 2.17
C PHE A 115 -5.52 2.12 3.58
N PHE A 116 -4.91 2.81 4.54
CA PHE A 116 -5.22 2.70 5.96
C PHE A 116 -5.17 4.08 6.65
N ASN A 117 -6.06 4.26 7.62
CA ASN A 117 -6.11 5.44 8.47
C ASN A 117 -5.89 5.04 9.92
N GLY A 118 -4.68 4.76 10.26
CA GLY A 118 -4.27 4.35 11.59
C GLY A 118 -3.09 3.41 11.54
N SER A 119 -2.44 3.27 12.68
CA SER A 119 -1.25 2.46 12.83
C SER A 119 -1.59 0.97 12.96
N PHE A 120 -0.67 0.09 12.55
CA PHE A 120 -0.70 -1.35 12.84
C PHE A 120 0.23 -1.72 13.99
N PHE A 121 0.78 -0.73 14.69
CA PHE A 121 1.74 -0.99 15.73
C PHE A 121 1.07 -1.29 17.08
N TYR A 122 1.84 -1.95 17.89
CA TYR A 122 1.54 -2.26 19.27
C TYR A 122 2.65 -1.73 20.15
N LEU A 123 2.26 -1.20 21.29
CA LEU A 123 3.17 -1.01 22.40
C LEU A 123 3.25 -2.36 23.14
N VAL A 124 4.38 -3.05 22.96
CA VAL A 124 4.64 -4.36 23.58
C VAL A 124 5.58 -4.14 24.75
N THR A 125 5.26 -4.79 25.88
CA THR A 125 5.94 -4.59 27.16
C THR A 125 6.37 -5.91 27.80
N LYS A 126 7.14 -5.82 28.87
CA LYS A 126 7.34 -6.92 29.81
C LYS A 126 6.00 -7.35 30.42
N PRO A 127 5.86 -8.61 30.86
CA PRO A 127 4.58 -9.16 31.33
C PRO A 127 4.03 -8.49 32.61
N ASP A 128 4.90 -7.91 33.44
CA ASP A 128 4.56 -7.20 34.68
C ASP A 128 3.95 -5.81 34.47
N VAL A 129 4.04 -5.25 33.26
CA VAL A 129 3.42 -3.96 32.92
C VAL A 129 1.95 -4.17 32.56
N SER A 130 1.05 -3.64 33.36
CA SER A 130 -0.41 -3.78 33.17
C SER A 130 -1.10 -2.56 32.55
N ASN A 131 -0.47 -1.39 32.64
CA ASN A 131 -0.98 -0.15 32.04
C ASN A 131 0.17 0.78 31.61
N ILE A 132 -0.13 1.74 30.73
CA ILE A 132 0.88 2.58 30.11
C ILE A 132 1.53 3.56 31.10
N SER A 133 0.86 3.95 32.20
CA SER A 133 1.42 4.87 33.20
C SER A 133 2.59 4.26 33.97
N GLN A 134 2.68 2.93 34.03
CA GLN A 134 3.83 2.21 34.63
C GLN A 134 5.10 2.33 33.79
N LEU A 135 5.01 2.87 32.59
CA LEU A 135 6.17 3.16 31.74
C LEU A 135 6.83 4.50 32.06
N LYS A 136 6.33 5.25 33.03
CA LYS A 136 7.00 6.47 33.52
C LYS A 136 8.39 6.12 34.08
N GLY A 137 9.42 6.82 33.62
CA GLY A 137 10.83 6.55 33.95
C GLY A 137 11.42 5.34 33.22
N LYS A 138 10.69 4.73 32.27
CA LYS A 138 11.08 3.52 31.56
C LYS A 138 11.55 3.82 30.13
N THR A 139 12.05 2.78 29.47
CA THR A 139 12.57 2.83 28.11
C THR A 139 11.62 2.22 27.09
N VAL A 140 11.50 2.84 25.91
CA VAL A 140 10.78 2.29 24.74
C VAL A 140 11.68 2.21 23.52
N ALA A 141 11.73 1.04 22.88
CA ALA A 141 12.48 0.81 21.66
C ALA A 141 11.65 1.20 20.44
N ILE A 142 12.26 1.98 19.55
CA ILE A 142 11.75 2.33 18.22
C ILE A 142 12.75 1.92 17.14
N SER A 143 12.36 1.96 15.87
CA SER A 143 13.29 1.64 14.77
C SER A 143 14.34 2.74 14.56
N ARG A 144 13.92 3.98 14.46
CA ARG A 144 14.77 5.18 14.33
C ARG A 144 13.94 6.43 14.66
N TYR A 145 14.61 7.50 15.02
CA TYR A 145 13.95 8.79 15.21
C TYR A 145 13.34 9.29 13.89
N GLY A 146 12.15 9.88 13.95
CA GLY A 146 11.40 10.37 12.80
C GLY A 146 10.72 9.27 11.97
N SER A 147 10.78 8.00 12.39
CA SER A 147 10.05 6.89 11.73
C SER A 147 8.61 6.78 12.21
N ALA A 148 7.81 5.90 11.56
CA ALA A 148 6.46 5.59 12.01
C ALA A 148 6.45 5.07 13.46
N THR A 149 7.41 4.24 13.88
CA THR A 149 7.50 3.75 15.27
C THR A 149 7.81 4.85 16.28
N ASP A 150 8.59 5.88 15.91
CA ASP A 150 8.83 7.05 16.76
C ASP A 150 7.57 7.90 16.89
N PHE A 151 6.89 8.13 15.77
CA PHE A 151 5.61 8.84 15.77
C PHE A 151 4.58 8.12 16.65
N ASP A 152 4.41 6.82 16.47
CA ASP A 152 3.48 6.01 17.26
C ASP A 152 3.80 6.02 18.75
N ALA A 153 5.08 5.86 19.13
CA ALA A 153 5.49 5.94 20.53
C ALA A 153 5.11 7.28 21.16
N ARG A 154 5.53 8.38 20.51
CA ARG A 154 5.28 9.72 21.03
C ARG A 154 3.79 10.04 21.12
N ALA A 155 3.02 9.68 20.10
CA ALA A 155 1.60 9.94 20.06
C ALA A 155 0.84 9.09 21.11
N ALA A 156 1.20 7.81 21.27
CA ALA A 156 0.63 6.95 22.29
C ALA A 156 0.91 7.51 23.70
N PHE A 157 2.13 7.86 24.02
CA PHE A 157 2.46 8.42 25.35
C PHE A 157 1.73 9.74 25.63
N ARG A 158 1.68 10.68 24.66
CA ARG A 158 0.92 11.93 24.81
C ARG A 158 -0.58 11.68 25.04
N HIS A 159 -1.17 10.72 24.32
CA HIS A 159 -2.58 10.35 24.48
C HIS A 159 -2.90 9.93 25.94
N PHE A 160 -1.95 9.29 26.60
CA PHE A 160 -2.07 8.87 28.00
C PHE A 160 -1.38 9.85 28.99
N ASN A 161 -1.17 11.11 28.62
CA ASN A 161 -0.61 12.17 29.45
C ASN A 161 0.82 11.88 29.97
N LEU A 162 1.63 11.13 29.21
CA LEU A 162 3.06 10.98 29.45
C LEU A 162 3.85 11.83 28.44
N ASP A 163 4.80 12.62 28.91
CA ASP A 163 5.68 13.44 28.04
C ASP A 163 6.77 12.53 27.43
N PRO A 164 6.74 12.29 26.10
CA PRO A 164 7.77 11.49 25.44
C PRO A 164 9.09 12.27 25.37
N GLY A 165 10.07 11.84 26.13
CA GLY A 165 11.39 12.49 26.27
C GLY A 165 11.66 13.04 27.66
N LYS A 166 10.64 13.26 28.49
CA LYS A 166 10.78 13.55 29.92
C LYS A 166 10.34 12.37 30.78
N ASP A 167 9.12 11.87 30.53
CA ASP A 167 8.54 10.77 31.30
C ASP A 167 8.96 9.40 30.79
N VAL A 168 9.33 9.27 29.50
CA VAL A 168 9.73 8.01 28.88
C VAL A 168 10.97 8.23 28.02
N GLN A 169 11.97 7.34 28.15
CA GLN A 169 13.16 7.38 27.32
C GLN A 169 12.96 6.62 26.02
N ILE A 170 12.97 7.33 24.89
CA ILE A 170 12.86 6.73 23.57
C ILE A 170 14.23 6.36 23.04
N LEU A 171 14.42 5.08 22.62
CA LEU A 171 15.68 4.54 22.12
C LEU A 171 15.54 4.02 20.70
N ALA A 172 16.36 4.52 19.78
CA ALA A 172 16.46 4.01 18.43
C ALA A 172 17.30 2.72 18.39
N ILE A 173 16.63 1.56 18.30
CA ILE A 173 17.27 0.23 18.40
C ILE A 173 17.42 -0.44 17.03
N GLY A 174 16.61 -0.06 16.02
CA GLY A 174 16.66 -0.64 14.68
C GLY A 174 15.47 -1.52 14.34
N GLY A 175 15.67 -2.55 13.51
CA GLY A 175 14.62 -3.42 13.00
C GLY A 175 13.83 -4.19 14.06
N GLY A 176 12.69 -4.77 13.68
CA GLY A 176 11.81 -5.53 14.57
C GLY A 176 12.52 -6.62 15.36
N PRO A 177 13.28 -7.52 14.72
CA PRO A 177 14.01 -8.58 15.45
C PRO A 177 14.95 -8.02 16.52
N THR A 178 15.64 -6.89 16.26
CA THR A 178 16.55 -6.26 17.24
C THR A 178 15.77 -5.65 18.41
N ARG A 179 14.61 -5.02 18.15
CA ARG A 179 13.74 -4.48 19.20
C ARG A 179 13.17 -5.59 20.07
N ILE A 180 12.74 -6.71 19.46
CA ILE A 180 12.25 -7.89 20.19
C ILE A 180 13.35 -8.44 21.09
N ALA A 181 14.56 -8.64 20.58
CA ALA A 181 15.69 -9.13 21.36
C ALA A 181 16.03 -8.20 22.53
N ALA A 182 16.00 -6.88 22.31
CA ALA A 182 16.23 -5.89 23.36
C ALA A 182 15.16 -5.93 24.45
N LEU A 183 13.89 -6.13 24.09
CA LEU A 183 12.77 -6.25 25.03
C LEU A 183 12.85 -7.55 25.83
N VAL A 184 13.05 -8.69 25.16
CA VAL A 184 13.14 -10.02 25.80
C VAL A 184 14.34 -10.11 26.74
N SER A 185 15.48 -9.53 26.38
CA SER A 185 16.67 -9.48 27.25
C SER A 185 16.56 -8.46 28.41
N GLY A 186 15.49 -7.68 28.47
CA GLY A 186 15.32 -6.66 29.50
C GLY A 186 16.16 -5.37 29.29
N ARG A 187 16.83 -5.23 28.15
CA ARG A 187 17.58 -4.00 27.79
C ARG A 187 16.66 -2.78 27.66
N VAL A 188 15.42 -3.01 27.25
CA VAL A 188 14.33 -2.02 27.22
C VAL A 188 13.11 -2.55 27.94
N ASP A 189 12.22 -1.66 28.39
CA ASP A 189 11.02 -2.02 29.12
C ASP A 189 9.81 -2.23 28.20
N SER A 190 9.86 -1.60 27.02
CA SER A 190 8.81 -1.68 26.00
C SER A 190 9.38 -1.50 24.60
N ALA A 191 8.60 -1.87 23.59
CA ALA A 191 8.95 -1.68 22.18
C ALA A 191 7.70 -1.40 21.34
N ILE A 192 7.84 -0.56 20.33
CA ILE A 192 6.83 -0.42 19.28
C ILE A 192 7.10 -1.50 18.23
N LEU A 193 6.17 -2.46 18.09
CA LEU A 193 6.24 -3.58 17.15
C LEU A 193 4.99 -3.57 16.25
N ASN A 194 5.13 -3.92 14.97
CA ASN A 194 3.96 -4.07 14.13
C ASN A 194 3.20 -5.37 14.46
N ASN A 195 2.03 -5.55 13.86
CA ASN A 195 1.15 -6.69 14.12
C ASN A 195 1.73 -8.06 13.73
N ILE A 196 2.76 -8.12 12.89
CA ILE A 196 3.54 -9.34 12.59
C ILE A 196 4.65 -9.52 13.65
N GLU A 197 5.39 -8.45 13.94
CA GLU A 197 6.52 -8.47 14.89
C GLU A 197 6.10 -8.75 16.34
N LYS A 198 4.86 -8.38 16.74
CA LYS A 198 4.37 -8.69 18.10
C LYS A 198 4.29 -10.19 18.39
N ILE A 199 4.00 -11.01 17.37
CA ILE A 199 3.76 -12.45 17.54
C ILE A 199 4.96 -13.19 18.14
N PRO A 200 6.19 -13.08 17.60
CA PRO A 200 7.35 -13.69 18.25
C PRO A 200 7.65 -13.09 19.61
N ALA A 201 7.35 -11.82 19.88
CA ALA A 201 7.51 -11.23 21.20
C ALA A 201 6.52 -11.83 22.21
N GLU A 202 5.25 -12.00 21.84
CA GLU A 202 4.23 -12.66 22.67
C GLU A 202 4.59 -14.13 22.96
N LYS A 203 5.10 -14.86 21.95
CA LYS A 203 5.61 -16.23 22.13
C LYS A 203 6.81 -16.30 23.08
N ALA A 204 7.57 -15.21 23.19
CA ALA A 204 8.65 -15.06 24.17
C ALA A 204 8.18 -14.55 25.55
N GLY A 205 6.87 -14.52 25.80
CA GLY A 205 6.28 -14.11 27.08
C GLY A 205 6.07 -12.60 27.25
N MET A 206 6.28 -11.80 26.20
CA MET A 206 5.98 -10.35 26.25
C MET A 206 4.47 -10.11 26.07
N LYS A 207 4.01 -8.92 26.49
CA LYS A 207 2.59 -8.55 26.45
C LYS A 207 2.33 -7.41 25.49
N SER A 208 1.41 -7.60 24.55
CA SER A 208 0.84 -6.49 23.76
C SER A 208 -0.09 -5.67 24.66
N LEU A 209 0.42 -4.52 25.12
CA LEU A 209 -0.28 -3.67 26.07
C LEU A 209 -1.33 -2.79 25.37
N LEU A 210 -1.00 -2.27 24.17
CA LEU A 210 -1.81 -1.29 23.49
C LEU A 210 -1.71 -1.46 21.97
N PHE A 211 -2.85 -1.50 21.26
CA PHE A 211 -2.91 -1.32 19.81
C PHE A 211 -2.99 0.18 19.49
N THR A 212 -1.93 0.75 18.93
CA THR A 212 -1.85 2.20 18.72
C THR A 212 -2.85 2.72 17.68
N GLY A 213 -3.19 1.90 16.67
CA GLY A 213 -4.19 2.24 15.65
C GLY A 213 -5.59 2.54 16.18
N GLN A 214 -5.88 2.15 17.42
CA GLN A 214 -7.15 2.47 18.08
C GLN A 214 -7.23 3.97 18.45
N TYR A 215 -6.10 4.60 18.68
CA TYR A 215 -6.00 5.97 19.19
C TYR A 215 -5.38 6.93 18.20
N LEU A 216 -4.63 6.43 17.22
CA LEU A 216 -3.84 7.25 16.31
C LEU A 216 -4.39 7.20 14.90
N ARG A 217 -5.07 8.25 14.48
CA ARG A 217 -5.48 8.46 13.10
C ARG A 217 -4.32 9.10 12.34
N GLN A 218 -3.85 8.43 11.29
CA GLN A 218 -2.78 8.91 10.42
C GLN A 218 -2.75 8.11 9.13
N PRO A 219 -2.28 8.69 8.02
CA PRO A 219 -2.15 7.95 6.76
C PRO A 219 -1.04 6.90 6.88
N VAL A 220 -1.39 5.64 6.67
CA VAL A 220 -0.45 4.52 6.65
C VAL A 220 -0.67 3.68 5.40
N GLY A 221 0.35 3.62 4.54
CA GLY A 221 0.23 2.96 3.24
C GLY A 221 -0.72 3.69 2.29
N GLY A 222 -0.39 3.66 1.03
CA GLY A 222 -1.10 4.33 -0.05
C GLY A 222 -0.21 4.51 -1.25
N LEU A 223 -0.53 5.45 -2.13
CA LEU A 223 0.35 5.88 -3.20
C LEU A 223 0.39 7.41 -3.27
N GLY A 224 1.60 7.94 -3.18
CA GLY A 224 1.90 9.32 -3.54
C GLY A 224 2.71 9.37 -4.83
N ALA A 225 2.57 10.47 -5.57
CA ALA A 225 3.28 10.71 -6.83
C ALA A 225 3.76 12.16 -6.95
N GLY A 226 4.73 12.41 -7.84
CA GLY A 226 5.13 13.74 -8.23
C GLY A 226 4.04 14.46 -9.03
N VAL A 227 3.83 15.75 -8.79
CA VAL A 227 2.81 16.55 -9.49
C VAL A 227 3.06 16.56 -10.99
N GLN A 228 4.29 16.81 -11.42
CA GLN A 228 4.67 16.79 -12.83
C GLN A 228 4.45 15.39 -13.44
N ARG A 229 4.89 14.34 -12.75
CA ARG A 229 4.73 12.96 -13.20
C ARG A 229 3.27 12.56 -13.34
N THR A 230 2.41 13.04 -12.42
CA THR A 230 0.96 12.81 -12.50
C THR A 230 0.34 13.45 -13.74
N ALA A 231 0.82 14.64 -14.15
CA ALA A 231 0.35 15.29 -15.37
C ALA A 231 0.84 14.58 -16.63
N GLU A 232 2.12 14.21 -16.69
CA GLU A 232 2.75 13.56 -17.85
C GLU A 232 2.22 12.16 -18.14
N LYS A 233 1.93 11.39 -17.09
CA LYS A 233 1.48 9.97 -17.16
C LYS A 233 0.05 9.79 -16.62
N ARG A 234 -0.83 10.77 -16.83
CA ARG A 234 -2.17 10.76 -16.25
C ARG A 234 -2.92 9.45 -16.50
N GLU A 235 -2.85 8.90 -17.72
CA GLU A 235 -3.58 7.68 -18.07
C GLU A 235 -2.99 6.44 -17.38
N GLU A 236 -1.66 6.30 -17.33
CA GLU A 236 -0.99 5.20 -16.64
C GLU A 236 -1.25 5.27 -15.12
N ILE A 237 -1.26 6.46 -14.55
CA ILE A 237 -1.61 6.69 -13.15
C ILE A 237 -3.07 6.33 -12.90
N ARG A 238 -4.01 6.73 -13.76
CA ARG A 238 -5.42 6.39 -13.65
C ARG A 238 -5.63 4.87 -13.69
N ARG A 239 -4.96 4.16 -14.61
CA ARG A 239 -4.99 2.69 -14.72
C ARG A 239 -4.40 2.03 -13.47
N SER A 240 -3.27 2.55 -12.98
CA SER A 240 -2.65 2.06 -11.74
C SER A 240 -3.59 2.25 -10.53
N LEU A 241 -4.23 3.41 -10.39
CA LEU A 241 -5.19 3.66 -9.33
C LEU A 241 -6.45 2.79 -9.45
N ARG A 242 -6.87 2.43 -10.69
CA ARG A 242 -7.97 1.48 -10.89
C ARG A 242 -7.61 0.08 -10.40
N ALA A 243 -6.42 -0.41 -10.73
CA ALA A 243 -5.91 -1.68 -10.20
C ALA A 243 -5.87 -1.66 -8.66
N MET A 244 -5.39 -0.56 -8.08
CA MET A 244 -5.33 -0.40 -6.63
C MET A 244 -6.71 -0.37 -5.98
N TYR A 245 -7.65 0.39 -6.53
CA TYR A 245 -9.02 0.47 -5.98
C TYR A 245 -9.73 -0.88 -6.04
N ARG A 246 -9.55 -1.64 -7.13
CA ARG A 246 -10.03 -3.02 -7.24
C ARG A 246 -9.40 -3.92 -6.16
N ALA A 247 -8.10 -3.78 -5.91
CA ALA A 247 -7.44 -4.52 -4.84
C ALA A 247 -8.03 -4.20 -3.46
N LEU A 248 -8.29 -2.92 -3.14
CA LEU A 248 -8.97 -2.53 -1.90
C LEU A 248 -10.36 -3.17 -1.78
N THR A 249 -11.13 -3.18 -2.88
CA THR A 249 -12.46 -3.82 -2.91
C THR A 249 -12.38 -5.30 -2.62
N ILE A 250 -11.43 -6.02 -3.26
CA ILE A 250 -11.21 -7.46 -3.05
C ILE A 250 -10.75 -7.74 -1.61
N MET A 251 -9.82 -6.94 -1.09
CA MET A 251 -9.34 -7.09 0.28
C MET A 251 -10.46 -6.99 1.31
N LYS A 252 -11.43 -6.10 1.10
CA LYS A 252 -12.59 -5.96 1.97
C LYS A 252 -13.57 -7.13 1.83
N ALA A 253 -13.77 -7.64 0.61
CA ALA A 253 -14.85 -8.57 0.28
C ALA A 253 -14.45 -10.05 0.45
N ASP A 254 -13.19 -10.40 0.20
CA ASP A 254 -12.74 -11.79 0.12
C ASP A 254 -11.39 -12.03 0.79
N ARG A 255 -11.44 -12.27 2.09
CA ARG A 255 -10.30 -12.63 2.94
C ARG A 255 -9.51 -13.82 2.39
N ASN A 256 -10.20 -14.86 1.93
CA ASN A 256 -9.54 -16.09 1.48
C ASN A 256 -8.74 -15.89 0.21
N ARG A 257 -9.20 -15.03 -0.68
CA ARG A 257 -8.51 -14.73 -1.94
C ARG A 257 -7.17 -14.02 -1.73
N ILE A 258 -7.03 -13.27 -0.65
CA ILE A 258 -5.81 -12.51 -0.36
C ILE A 258 -4.85 -13.24 0.60
N LYS A 259 -5.30 -14.28 1.29
CA LYS A 259 -4.49 -15.06 2.23
C LYS A 259 -3.14 -15.50 1.65
N PRO A 260 -3.06 -16.03 0.39
CA PRO A 260 -1.78 -16.42 -0.21
C PRO A 260 -0.78 -15.26 -0.38
N VAL A 261 -1.26 -14.01 -0.48
CA VAL A 261 -0.39 -12.83 -0.58
C VAL A 261 0.29 -12.58 0.76
N PHE A 262 -0.47 -12.63 1.85
CA PHE A 262 0.07 -12.47 3.20
C PHE A 262 1.10 -13.55 3.52
N GLU A 263 0.82 -14.81 3.16
CA GLU A 263 1.72 -15.92 3.39
C GLU A 263 3.03 -15.80 2.58
N LYS A 264 2.91 -15.51 1.28
CA LYS A 264 4.07 -15.54 0.36
C LYS A 264 4.88 -14.25 0.33
N ARG A 265 4.24 -13.10 0.51
CA ARG A 265 4.89 -11.78 0.35
C ARG A 265 5.19 -11.11 1.68
N LEU A 266 4.42 -11.38 2.73
CA LEU A 266 4.59 -10.78 4.04
C LEU A 266 5.14 -11.77 5.08
N ASP A 267 5.45 -13.01 4.67
CA ASP A 267 5.93 -14.09 5.54
C ASP A 267 5.01 -14.34 6.75
N VAL A 268 3.70 -14.19 6.54
CA VAL A 268 2.69 -14.43 7.56
C VAL A 268 2.35 -15.91 7.58
N ARG A 269 2.54 -16.56 8.73
CA ARG A 269 2.11 -17.94 8.90
C ARG A 269 0.60 -18.06 8.81
N ALA A 270 0.10 -19.12 8.16
CA ALA A 270 -1.33 -19.37 7.93
C ALA A 270 -2.18 -19.25 9.21
N GLU A 271 -1.65 -19.70 10.35
CA GLU A 271 -2.28 -19.64 11.68
C GLU A 271 -2.47 -18.22 12.23
N ASN A 272 -1.66 -17.25 11.75
CA ASN A 272 -1.67 -15.86 12.22
C ASN A 272 -2.41 -14.92 11.26
N PHE A 273 -2.79 -15.41 10.08
CA PHE A 273 -3.37 -14.57 9.03
C PHE A 273 -4.63 -13.84 9.49
N ASP A 274 -5.56 -14.56 10.12
CA ASP A 274 -6.85 -13.97 10.52
C ASP A 274 -6.66 -12.81 11.50
N ALA A 275 -5.81 -12.99 12.52
CA ALA A 275 -5.53 -11.94 13.49
C ALA A 275 -4.87 -10.70 12.85
N ILE A 276 -3.91 -10.92 11.94
CA ILE A 276 -3.20 -9.82 11.24
C ILE A 276 -4.15 -9.11 10.28
N TYR A 277 -4.99 -9.87 9.57
CA TYR A 277 -6.00 -9.30 8.67
C TYR A 277 -7.02 -8.47 9.44
N ASP A 278 -7.57 -8.99 10.55
CA ASP A 278 -8.55 -8.29 11.36
C ASP A 278 -7.98 -7.00 11.96
N ASP A 279 -6.73 -7.01 12.43
CA ASP A 279 -6.04 -5.79 12.86
C ASP A 279 -5.95 -4.75 11.72
N ALA A 280 -5.58 -5.20 10.52
CA ALA A 280 -5.50 -4.32 9.35
C ALA A 280 -6.88 -3.72 8.98
N MET A 281 -7.93 -4.54 9.03
CA MET A 281 -9.30 -4.10 8.71
C MET A 281 -9.87 -3.08 9.70
N ARG A 282 -9.37 -3.00 10.94
CA ARG A 282 -9.78 -1.96 11.92
C ARG A 282 -9.42 -0.54 11.49
N VAL A 283 -8.40 -0.39 10.66
CA VAL A 283 -7.88 0.90 10.19
C VAL A 283 -7.94 1.03 8.66
N PHE A 284 -8.60 0.11 7.98
CA PHE A 284 -8.66 0.03 6.52
C PHE A 284 -9.55 1.13 5.92
N LEU A 285 -9.10 1.70 4.80
CA LEU A 285 -9.80 2.72 4.02
C LEU A 285 -10.30 2.16 2.69
N PRO A 286 -11.49 1.56 2.64
CA PRO A 286 -12.02 1.00 1.39
C PRO A 286 -12.33 2.06 0.32
N SER A 287 -12.52 3.33 0.71
CA SER A 287 -12.70 4.45 -0.24
C SER A 287 -11.41 4.85 -0.93
N GLY A 288 -10.27 4.59 -0.31
CA GLY A 288 -8.97 5.12 -0.73
C GLY A 288 -8.75 6.60 -0.39
N GLU A 289 -9.69 7.26 0.28
CA GLU A 289 -9.58 8.66 0.70
C GLU A 289 -9.52 8.76 2.23
N ILE A 290 -8.73 9.68 2.75
CA ILE A 290 -8.61 9.99 4.17
C ILE A 290 -9.13 11.40 4.43
N ASP A 291 -9.74 11.62 5.59
CA ASP A 291 -10.19 12.95 5.99
C ASP A 291 -9.01 13.88 6.23
N LEU A 292 -9.14 15.14 5.80
CA LEU A 292 -8.07 16.15 5.98
C LEU A 292 -7.70 16.33 7.46
N ALA A 293 -8.64 16.18 8.36
CA ALA A 293 -8.38 16.27 9.80
C ALA A 293 -7.36 15.21 10.28
N ASP A 294 -7.39 14.02 9.69
CA ASP A 294 -6.47 12.93 10.03
C ASP A 294 -5.06 13.12 9.43
N LEU A 295 -4.92 14.08 8.50
CA LEU A 295 -3.62 14.50 7.94
C LEU A 295 -2.97 15.62 8.76
N ALA A 296 -3.71 16.28 9.68
CA ALA A 296 -3.22 17.44 10.40
C ALA A 296 -1.95 17.13 11.22
N ALA A 297 -1.92 16.01 11.93
CA ALA A 297 -0.77 15.68 12.79
C ALA A 297 0.55 15.50 12.02
N PRO A 298 0.66 14.68 10.95
CA PRO A 298 1.89 14.60 10.17
C PRO A 298 2.22 15.90 9.41
N TYR A 299 1.21 16.65 9.01
CA TYR A 299 1.40 17.96 8.38
C TYR A 299 2.00 18.97 9.36
N GLU A 300 1.43 19.15 10.54
CA GLU A 300 1.92 20.09 11.56
C GLU A 300 3.31 19.68 12.07
N ASP A 301 3.56 18.40 12.25
CA ASP A 301 4.89 17.89 12.61
C ASP A 301 5.95 18.33 11.58
N ALA A 302 5.66 18.17 10.28
CA ALA A 302 6.58 18.63 9.23
C ALA A 302 6.76 20.15 9.21
N ARG A 303 5.69 20.92 9.39
CA ARG A 303 5.73 22.38 9.44
C ARG A 303 6.54 22.89 10.64
N SER A 304 6.39 22.28 11.80
CA SER A 304 7.14 22.63 13.00
C SER A 304 8.65 22.41 12.86
N GLN A 305 9.04 21.38 12.08
CA GLN A 305 10.45 21.07 11.80
C GLN A 305 11.06 21.95 10.70
N ALA A 306 10.24 22.64 9.90
CA ALA A 306 10.67 23.50 8.80
C ALA A 306 9.91 24.85 8.83
N PRO A 307 10.10 25.69 9.86
CA PRO A 307 9.31 26.92 10.06
C PRO A 307 9.52 27.97 8.96
N THR A 308 10.63 27.91 8.23
CA THR A 308 10.95 28.80 7.11
C THR A 308 10.43 28.32 5.76
N ALA A 309 9.88 27.09 5.69
CA ALA A 309 9.31 26.59 4.45
C ALA A 309 8.07 27.41 4.04
N PRO A 310 7.83 27.59 2.72
CA PRO A 310 6.67 28.35 2.26
C PRO A 310 5.36 27.74 2.77
N PRO A 311 4.33 28.57 3.05
CA PRO A 311 3.04 28.06 3.50
C PRO A 311 2.39 27.20 2.39
N VAL A 312 1.97 26.01 2.75
CA VAL A 312 1.26 25.06 1.86
C VAL A 312 -0.09 24.74 2.49
N PRO A 313 -1.23 24.93 1.81
CA PRO A 313 -2.53 24.55 2.37
C PRO A 313 -2.61 23.03 2.63
N LEU A 314 -3.17 22.62 3.78
CA LEU A 314 -3.33 21.21 4.13
C LEU A 314 -4.07 20.42 3.02
N ALA A 315 -5.11 21.00 2.45
CA ALA A 315 -5.88 20.34 1.37
C ALA A 315 -5.04 20.04 0.11
N SER A 316 -3.92 20.76 -0.09
CA SER A 316 -3.07 20.57 -1.26
C SER A 316 -2.04 19.44 -1.13
N VAL A 317 -1.95 18.77 0.04
CA VAL A 317 -1.04 17.62 0.20
C VAL A 317 -1.61 16.33 -0.39
N VAL A 318 -2.89 16.33 -0.77
CA VAL A 318 -3.59 15.23 -1.44
C VAL A 318 -4.17 15.69 -2.78
N ASP A 319 -4.37 14.75 -3.70
CA ASP A 319 -5.15 14.94 -4.93
C ASP A 319 -5.89 13.64 -5.26
N TYR A 320 -7.14 13.56 -4.88
CA TYR A 320 -7.99 12.39 -5.13
C TYR A 320 -8.81 12.48 -6.42
N SER A 321 -8.59 13.51 -7.27
CA SER A 321 -9.39 13.74 -8.47
C SER A 321 -9.42 12.52 -9.39
N ILE A 322 -8.26 11.91 -9.68
CA ILE A 322 -8.16 10.72 -10.52
C ILE A 322 -8.80 9.50 -9.83
N LEU A 323 -8.63 9.35 -8.52
CA LEU A 323 -9.27 8.26 -7.77
C LEU A 323 -10.80 8.37 -7.81
N GLN A 324 -11.34 9.58 -7.70
CA GLN A 324 -12.79 9.82 -7.80
C GLN A 324 -13.34 9.51 -9.19
N GLU A 325 -12.58 9.81 -10.26
CA GLU A 325 -12.92 9.36 -11.62
C GLU A 325 -12.96 7.83 -11.72
N VAL A 326 -11.94 7.15 -11.17
CA VAL A 326 -11.83 5.68 -11.14
C VAL A 326 -13.03 5.05 -10.41
N ARG A 327 -13.39 5.56 -9.25
CA ARG A 327 -14.51 5.03 -8.44
C ARG A 327 -15.85 5.05 -9.17
N LYS A 328 -16.07 6.00 -10.07
CA LYS A 328 -17.29 6.06 -10.89
C LYS A 328 -17.35 4.93 -11.94
N THR A 329 -16.22 4.34 -12.29
CA THR A 329 -16.09 3.34 -13.38
C THR A 329 -15.91 1.91 -12.89
N VAL A 330 -15.52 1.72 -11.62
CA VAL A 330 -15.37 0.39 -10.99
C VAL A 330 -16.67 0.07 -10.25
N ARG A 331 -17.36 -0.98 -10.70
CA ARG A 331 -18.55 -1.54 -10.05
C ARG A 331 -18.20 -2.75 -9.21
#